data_590bcc7c2483e4321955c18c885352a7
#
_entry.id   590bcc7c2483e4321955c18c885352a7
#
_cell.length_a   1.000
_cell.length_b   1.000
_cell.length_c   1.000
_cell.angle_alpha   90.00
_cell.angle_beta   90.00
_cell.angle_gamma   90.00
#
_symmetry.space_group_name_H-M   'P 1'
#
loop_
_entity.id
_entity.type
_entity.pdbx_description
1 polymer ?
#
loop_
_entity_poly.entity_id
_entity_poly.type
_entity_poly.pdbx_seq_one_letter_code
_entity_poly.pdbx_strand_id
1 'polypeptide(L)'
;MKYRKKPVVVEAVQWFKLGDHPEVLWAPINYPDIPDFIVGVHGGIKTLEGWHMVTPGDYIITGVKGEHYPCKPDIFELTYELVEE
;
A
#
# COMPACT_ATOMS: atom_id res chain seq x y z
N MET A 1 5.25 -1.19 -30.97
CA MET A 1 3.80 -1.20 -30.73
C MET A 1 3.47 -0.37 -29.51
N LYS A 2 2.26 0.18 -29.49
CA LYS A 2 1.80 0.97 -28.33
C LYS A 2 0.71 0.18 -27.61
N TYR A 3 0.75 0.25 -26.27
CA TYR A 3 -0.25 -0.40 -25.44
C TYR A 3 -0.86 0.62 -24.48
N ARG A 4 -2.13 0.44 -24.20
CA ARG A 4 -2.84 1.23 -23.20
C ARG A 4 -3.21 0.31 -22.03
N LYS A 5 -2.97 0.80 -20.83
CA LYS A 5 -3.41 0.07 -19.63
C LYS A 5 -4.94 0.00 -19.61
N LYS A 6 -5.48 -1.18 -19.41
CA LYS A 6 -6.92 -1.35 -19.30
C LYS A 6 -7.43 -0.65 -18.05
N PRO A 7 -8.59 0.02 -18.13
CA PRO A 7 -9.18 0.60 -16.94
C PRO A 7 -9.63 -0.50 -15.98
N VAL A 8 -9.14 -0.44 -14.75
CA VAL A 8 -9.44 -1.43 -13.71
C VAL A 8 -9.81 -0.70 -12.44
N VAL A 9 -10.94 -1.07 -11.85
CA VAL A 9 -11.36 -0.53 -10.55
C VAL A 9 -10.62 -1.29 -9.46
N VAL A 10 -9.99 -0.56 -8.54
CA VAL A 10 -9.28 -1.14 -7.41
C VAL A 10 -9.83 -0.55 -6.11
N GLU A 11 -9.64 -1.29 -5.02
CA GLU A 11 -9.94 -0.78 -3.69
C GLU A 11 -8.74 -0.01 -3.17
N ALA A 12 -8.98 1.07 -2.44
CA ALA A 12 -7.91 1.85 -1.82
C ALA A 12 -8.36 2.38 -0.47
N VAL A 13 -7.48 2.32 0.50
CA VAL A 13 -7.72 2.83 1.86
C VAL A 13 -6.54 3.73 2.21
N GLN A 14 -6.82 4.95 2.67
CA GLN A 14 -5.77 5.83 3.14
C GLN A 14 -5.38 5.43 4.57
N TRP A 15 -4.09 5.20 4.77
CA TRP A 15 -3.56 4.70 6.03
C TRP A 15 -2.90 5.82 6.82
N PHE A 16 -3.19 5.89 8.12
CA PHE A 16 -2.56 6.86 9.03
C PHE A 16 -1.92 6.20 10.24
N LYS A 17 -2.45 5.07 10.67
CA LYS A 17 -1.99 4.38 11.88
C LYS A 17 -2.34 2.89 11.80
N LEU A 18 -1.72 2.12 12.66
CA LEU A 18 -2.04 0.70 12.77
C LEU A 18 -3.52 0.53 13.11
N GLY A 19 -4.15 -0.42 12.43
CA GLY A 19 -5.58 -0.67 12.53
C GLY A 19 -6.39 -0.10 11.39
N ASP A 20 -5.85 0.87 10.64
CA ASP A 20 -6.55 1.45 9.49
C ASP A 20 -6.64 0.47 8.31
N HIS A 21 -5.72 -0.47 8.23
CA HIS A 21 -5.75 -1.51 7.22
C HIS A 21 -5.20 -2.81 7.81
N PRO A 22 -5.92 -3.94 7.66
CA PRO A 22 -5.53 -5.19 8.31
C PRO A 22 -4.20 -5.78 7.81
N GLU A 23 -3.80 -5.45 6.59
CA GLU A 23 -2.56 -5.97 6.01
C GLU A 23 -1.34 -5.12 6.35
N VAL A 24 -1.52 -3.94 6.90
CA VAL A 24 -0.41 -3.11 7.37
C VAL A 24 -0.11 -3.50 8.81
N LEU A 25 1.09 -4.04 9.01
CA LEU A 25 1.50 -4.59 10.29
C LEU A 25 2.54 -3.69 10.94
N TRP A 26 2.58 -3.70 12.27
CA TRP A 26 3.69 -3.16 13.01
C TRP A 26 4.86 -4.12 12.86
N ALA A 27 6.04 -3.58 12.52
CA ALA A 27 7.20 -4.41 12.26
C ALA A 27 8.02 -4.60 13.53
N PRO A 28 7.89 -5.72 14.25
CA PRO A 28 8.72 -5.98 15.41
C PRO A 28 10.17 -6.22 14.97
N ILE A 29 11.07 -5.82 15.83
CA ILE A 29 12.51 -5.83 15.55
C ILE A 29 13.05 -7.22 15.17
N ASN A 30 12.42 -8.27 15.66
CA ASN A 30 12.87 -9.63 15.43
C ASN A 30 12.19 -10.32 14.24
N TYR A 31 11.54 -9.55 13.37
CA TYR A 31 10.88 -10.12 12.19
C TYR A 31 11.89 -10.14 11.03
N PRO A 32 12.36 -11.32 10.64
CA PRO A 32 13.54 -11.42 9.77
C PRO A 32 13.35 -10.89 8.35
N ASP A 33 12.11 -10.89 7.85
CA ASP A 33 11.82 -10.49 6.48
C ASP A 33 11.51 -8.99 6.34
N ILE A 34 11.49 -8.26 7.46
CA ILE A 34 11.17 -6.84 7.44
C ILE A 34 12.44 -6.02 7.62
N PRO A 35 12.76 -5.11 6.68
CA PRO A 35 13.93 -4.24 6.84
C PRO A 35 13.85 -3.37 8.09
N ASP A 36 15.02 -3.07 8.67
CA ASP A 36 15.11 -2.29 9.92
C ASP A 36 14.42 -0.93 9.82
N PHE A 37 14.44 -0.29 8.65
CA PHE A 37 13.83 1.02 8.48
C PHE A 37 12.30 1.01 8.56
N ILE A 38 11.68 -0.15 8.56
CA ILE A 38 10.22 -0.28 8.71
C ILE A 38 9.83 -0.37 10.18
N VAL A 39 10.78 -0.68 11.05
CA VAL A 39 10.53 -0.84 12.48
C VAL A 39 10.26 0.51 13.14
N GLY A 40 9.33 0.56 14.06
CA GLY A 40 9.03 1.78 14.83
C GLY A 40 7.65 2.32 14.55
N VAL A 41 7.57 3.64 14.25
CA VAL A 41 6.29 4.32 14.08
C VAL A 41 5.60 4.09 12.74
N HIS A 42 6.30 3.46 11.81
CA HIS A 42 5.77 3.19 10.48
C HIS A 42 5.22 1.76 10.40
N GLY A 43 4.33 1.56 9.45
CA GLY A 43 3.83 0.24 9.17
C GLY A 43 4.65 -0.46 8.09
N GLY A 44 4.44 -1.77 7.96
CA GLY A 44 5.02 -2.56 6.90
C GLY A 44 3.93 -3.38 6.22
N ILE A 45 4.02 -3.51 4.91
CA ILE A 45 3.06 -4.31 4.16
C ILE A 45 3.81 -5.22 3.19
N LYS A 46 3.36 -6.46 3.10
CA LYS A 46 3.94 -7.40 2.16
C LYS A 46 3.28 -7.23 0.80
N THR A 47 4.11 -7.01 -0.22
CA THR A 47 3.66 -6.89 -1.59
C THR A 47 4.19 -8.07 -2.40
N LEU A 48 3.84 -8.13 -3.68
CA LEU A 48 4.39 -9.15 -4.58
C LEU A 48 5.91 -9.01 -4.76
N GLU A 49 6.45 -7.83 -4.48
CA GLU A 49 7.89 -7.55 -4.59
C GLU A 49 8.62 -7.61 -3.24
N GLY A 50 7.92 -7.97 -2.18
CA GLY A 50 8.48 -8.03 -0.83
C GLY A 50 7.86 -7.00 0.09
N TRP A 51 8.52 -6.73 1.22
CA TRP A 51 8.02 -5.80 2.22
C TRP A 51 8.30 -4.35 1.83
N HIS A 52 7.31 -3.50 2.03
CA HIS A 52 7.42 -2.06 1.80
C HIS A 52 7.00 -1.31 3.05
N MET A 53 7.64 -0.17 3.27
CA MET A 53 7.28 0.73 4.36
C MET A 53 6.01 1.49 4.02
N VAL A 54 5.13 1.62 5.03
CA VAL A 54 3.92 2.43 4.93
C VAL A 54 4.04 3.58 5.93
N THR A 55 3.80 4.80 5.46
CA THR A 55 3.85 6.01 6.30
C THR A 55 2.48 6.68 6.33
N PRO A 56 2.20 7.50 7.37
CA PRO A 56 0.91 8.18 7.47
C PRO A 56 0.58 8.98 6.22
N GLY A 57 -0.63 8.81 5.72
CA GLY A 57 -1.09 9.45 4.48
C GLY A 57 -1.02 8.56 3.26
N ASP A 58 -0.23 7.49 3.29
CA ASP A 58 -0.14 6.57 2.16
C ASP A 58 -1.47 5.85 1.93
N TYR A 59 -1.76 5.58 0.66
CA TYR A 59 -2.90 4.74 0.29
C TYR A 59 -2.45 3.30 0.15
N ILE A 60 -3.27 2.40 0.65
CA ILE A 60 -3.05 0.95 0.46
C ILE A 60 -4.02 0.49 -0.62
N ILE A 61 -3.46 0.05 -1.72
CA ILE A 61 -4.23 -0.38 -2.88
C ILE A 61 -4.34 -1.90 -2.88
N THR A 62 -5.54 -2.40 -3.08
CA THR A 62 -5.78 -3.83 -3.29
C THR A 62 -6.02 -4.05 -4.78
N GLY A 63 -5.12 -4.77 -5.42
CA GLY A 63 -5.20 -5.04 -6.84
C GLY A 63 -6.16 -6.17 -7.19
N VAL A 64 -6.26 -6.45 -8.47
CA VAL A 64 -7.24 -7.41 -9.01
C VAL A 64 -6.99 -8.86 -8.57
N LYS A 65 -5.77 -9.17 -8.16
CA LYS A 65 -5.41 -10.50 -7.67
C LYS A 65 -5.43 -10.59 -6.14
N GLY A 66 -5.93 -9.55 -5.48
CA GLY A 66 -5.92 -9.49 -4.02
C GLY A 66 -4.58 -9.06 -3.44
N GLU A 67 -3.60 -8.71 -4.27
CA GLU A 67 -2.31 -8.21 -3.81
C GLU A 67 -2.47 -6.80 -3.24
N HIS A 68 -1.57 -6.43 -2.32
CA HIS A 68 -1.59 -5.12 -1.68
C HIS A 68 -0.29 -4.38 -1.97
N TYR A 69 -0.37 -3.06 -2.11
CA TYR A 69 0.82 -2.23 -2.25
C TYR A 69 0.52 -0.79 -1.81
N PRO A 70 1.53 -0.10 -1.26
CA PRO A 70 1.36 1.28 -0.83
C PRO A 70 1.57 2.24 -1.99
N CYS A 71 0.92 3.40 -1.91
CA CYS A 71 1.07 4.46 -2.89
C CYS A 71 1.09 5.79 -2.17
N LYS A 72 2.05 6.64 -2.49
CA LYS A 72 2.13 7.98 -1.91
C LYS A 72 0.91 8.80 -2.31
N PRO A 73 0.39 9.67 -1.43
CA PRO A 73 -0.85 10.38 -1.69
C PRO A 73 -0.81 11.28 -2.92
N ASP A 74 0.31 11.95 -3.18
CA ASP A 74 0.47 12.79 -4.37
C ASP A 74 0.43 11.96 -5.66
N ILE A 75 1.10 10.83 -5.67
CA ILE A 75 1.09 9.93 -6.82
C ILE A 75 -0.28 9.28 -6.99
N PHE A 76 -0.93 8.93 -5.88
CA PHE A 76 -2.27 8.37 -5.93
C PHE A 76 -3.26 9.32 -6.59
N GLU A 77 -3.23 10.60 -6.22
CA GLU A 77 -4.11 11.60 -6.78
C GLU A 77 -3.89 11.83 -8.28
N LEU A 78 -2.65 11.66 -8.74
CA LEU A 78 -2.32 11.80 -10.16
C LEU A 78 -2.70 10.56 -10.98
N THR A 79 -2.81 9.41 -10.35
CA THR A 79 -2.97 8.13 -11.04
C THR A 79 -4.39 7.58 -10.99
N TYR A 80 -5.10 7.85 -9.90
CA TYR A 80 -6.42 7.28 -9.65
C TYR A 80 -7.46 8.36 -9.45
N GLU A 81 -8.70 8.02 -9.76
CA GLU A 81 -9.84 8.89 -9.49
C GLU A 81 -10.93 8.09 -8.77
N LEU A 82 -11.70 8.78 -7.94
CA LEU A 82 -12.79 8.15 -7.21
C LEU A 82 -13.89 7.69 -8.17
N VAL A 83 -14.29 6.45 -8.03
CA VAL A 83 -15.45 5.93 -8.76
C VAL A 83 -16.66 6.08 -7.85
N GLU A 84 -17.62 6.85 -8.28
CA GLU A 84 -18.88 7.02 -7.56
C GLU A 84 -19.87 5.95 -8.00
N GLU A 85 -20.51 5.33 -7.02
CA GLU A 85 -21.51 4.31 -7.28
C GLU A 85 -22.93 4.87 -7.12
#